data_3e70150aba779068db79e520d1dbf793
#
_entry.id   3e70150aba779068db79e520d1dbf793
#
_cell.length_a   1.000
_cell.length_b   1.000
_cell.length_c   1.000
_cell.angle_alpha   90.00
_cell.angle_beta   90.00
_cell.angle_gamma   90.00
#
_symmetry.space_group_name_H-M   'P 1'
#
loop_
_entity.id
_entity.type
_entity.pdbx_description
1 polymer ?
#
loop_
_entity_poly.entity_id
_entity_poly.type
_entity_poly.pdbx_seq_one_letter_code
_entity_poly.pdbx_strand_id
1 'polypeptide(L)'
;MTPTVWVEPSSGLQWHDESFCMLVPKNLADSDWRIVDPQGSSWFRSPLDERYHLIYRFSESPEGAQPLSLFNLRRWLSSRPTGRAIRAQWWNDRLELAALDGTLIKAHAVHRAPSAEDAAYFALLLFDQLDWAGSTVPLFWEGQGSEDVQKWTKHFIAHWHSRSLEGVLGLAS
;
A
#
# COMPACT_ATOMS: atom_id res chain seq x y z
N MET A 1 -16.47 11.03 -5.25
CA MET A 1 -16.08 9.61 -5.55
C MET A 1 -16.64 8.77 -4.44
N THR A 2 -17.39 7.72 -4.76
CA THR A 2 -17.90 6.79 -3.74
C THR A 2 -16.70 6.01 -3.19
N PRO A 3 -16.47 6.00 -1.87
CA PRO A 3 -15.37 5.24 -1.30
C PRO A 3 -15.53 3.75 -1.66
N THR A 4 -14.45 3.13 -2.08
CA THR A 4 -14.45 1.70 -2.36
C THR A 4 -14.43 0.96 -1.03
N VAL A 5 -15.45 0.14 -0.78
CA VAL A 5 -15.55 -0.69 0.43
C VAL A 5 -15.16 -2.11 0.06
N TRP A 6 -14.18 -2.63 0.77
CA TRP A 6 -13.72 -4.00 0.64
C TRP A 6 -14.24 -4.82 1.81
N VAL A 7 -14.87 -5.95 1.54
CA VAL A 7 -15.39 -6.84 2.58
C VAL A 7 -14.53 -8.09 2.62
N GLU A 8 -13.96 -8.38 3.79
CA GLU A 8 -13.23 -9.63 4.00
C GLU A 8 -14.21 -10.80 4.15
N PRO A 9 -14.18 -11.80 3.25
CA PRO A 9 -15.19 -12.86 3.23
C PRO A 9 -15.27 -13.70 4.51
N SER A 10 -14.13 -13.85 5.20
CA SER A 10 -14.02 -14.71 6.40
C SER A 10 -14.52 -14.04 7.68
N SER A 11 -14.46 -12.72 7.78
CA SER A 11 -14.75 -11.97 9.00
C SER A 11 -15.87 -10.95 8.85
N GLY A 12 -16.26 -10.61 7.60
CA GLY A 12 -17.19 -9.52 7.31
C GLY A 12 -16.64 -8.13 7.60
N LEU A 13 -15.34 -8.02 7.93
CA LEU A 13 -14.69 -6.73 8.16
C LEU A 13 -14.70 -5.89 6.89
N GLN A 14 -15.01 -4.62 7.04
CA GLN A 14 -15.01 -3.65 5.95
C GLN A 14 -13.71 -2.83 5.98
N TRP A 15 -13.05 -2.79 4.82
CA TRP A 15 -11.84 -2.01 4.61
C TRP A 15 -12.16 -0.86 3.65
N HIS A 16 -11.72 0.33 4.00
CA HIS A 16 -12.03 1.55 3.26
C HIS A 16 -10.74 2.22 2.77
N ASP A 17 -10.83 2.85 1.60
CA ASP A 17 -9.77 3.72 1.11
C ASP A 17 -9.64 4.92 2.05
N GLU A 18 -8.49 5.06 2.66
CA GLU A 18 -8.14 6.22 3.44
C GLU A 18 -7.74 7.40 2.53
N SER A 19 -8.11 8.61 2.93
CA SER A 19 -7.69 9.83 2.20
C SER A 19 -6.23 10.20 2.46
N PHE A 20 -5.69 9.69 3.56
CA PHE A 20 -4.28 9.83 3.93
C PHE A 20 -3.88 8.68 4.86
N CYS A 21 -2.66 8.17 4.68
CA CYS A 21 -2.04 7.27 5.64
C CYS A 21 -0.53 7.48 5.73
N MET A 22 0.03 7.21 6.90
CA MET A 22 1.45 7.28 7.17
C MET A 22 1.87 6.19 8.14
N LEU A 23 2.99 5.54 7.85
CA LEU A 23 3.60 4.58 8.74
C LEU A 23 4.52 5.29 9.74
N VAL A 24 4.32 5.02 11.03
CA VAL A 24 5.09 5.67 12.12
C VAL A 24 5.71 4.61 13.02
N PRO A 25 7.02 4.68 13.28
CA PRO A 25 7.68 3.82 14.28
C PRO A 25 7.07 4.00 15.68
N LYS A 26 6.88 2.90 16.42
CA LYS A 26 6.30 2.94 17.77
C LYS A 26 7.15 3.67 18.81
N ASN A 27 8.46 3.74 18.59
CA ASN A 27 9.38 4.44 19.47
C ASN A 27 9.41 5.97 19.22
N LEU A 28 8.70 6.46 18.21
CA LEU A 28 8.57 7.88 17.96
C LEU A 28 7.54 8.48 18.90
N ALA A 29 7.91 9.55 19.63
CA ALA A 29 6.98 10.25 20.49
C ALA A 29 5.85 10.91 19.70
N ASP A 30 4.64 10.99 20.27
CA ASP A 30 3.49 11.61 19.59
C ASP A 30 3.73 13.08 19.19
N SER A 31 4.66 13.76 19.87
CA SER A 31 5.08 15.12 19.56
C SER A 31 5.90 15.22 18.26
N ASP A 32 6.56 14.14 17.85
CA ASP A 32 7.56 14.17 16.78
C ASP A 32 6.95 13.95 15.39
N TRP A 33 5.70 13.47 15.31
CA TRP A 33 4.99 13.23 14.06
C TRP A 33 3.74 14.10 13.85
N ARG A 34 3.57 15.16 14.64
CA ARG A 34 2.43 16.05 14.47
C ARG A 34 2.38 16.59 13.06
N ILE A 35 1.51 15.98 12.28
CA ILE A 35 1.09 16.57 11.02
C ILE A 35 0.33 17.84 11.41
N VAL A 36 0.82 18.97 10.95
CA VAL A 36 0.07 20.22 11.06
C VAL A 36 -1.09 20.09 10.08
N ASP A 37 -2.22 19.63 10.58
CA ASP A 37 -3.48 19.63 9.84
C ASP A 37 -4.18 20.95 10.13
N PRO A 38 -4.17 21.91 9.19
CA PRO A 38 -4.82 23.20 9.36
C PRO A 38 -6.35 23.10 9.46
N GLN A 39 -6.94 21.94 9.16
CA GLN A 39 -8.40 21.75 9.11
C GLN A 39 -8.98 21.03 10.33
N GLY A 40 -8.15 20.62 11.31
CA GLY A 40 -8.63 20.01 12.56
C GLY A 40 -9.35 18.66 12.39
N SER A 41 -9.04 17.93 11.32
CA SER A 41 -9.67 16.63 11.04
C SER A 41 -9.24 15.57 12.07
N SER A 42 -10.13 14.64 12.38
CA SER A 42 -9.82 13.53 13.28
C SER A 42 -8.85 12.55 12.63
N TRP A 43 -7.74 12.31 13.32
CA TRP A 43 -6.76 11.29 12.94
C TRP A 43 -6.99 10.01 13.71
N PHE A 44 -6.82 8.90 13.05
CA PHE A 44 -6.91 7.58 13.65
C PHE A 44 -5.54 6.93 13.68
N ARG A 45 -5.36 6.02 14.64
CA ARG A 45 -4.12 5.27 14.82
C ARG A 45 -4.45 3.80 15.02
N SER A 46 -3.82 2.92 14.26
CA SER A 46 -3.95 1.48 14.43
C SER A 46 -2.59 0.80 14.51
N PRO A 47 -2.38 -0.17 15.42
CA PRO A 47 -1.14 -0.92 15.46
C PRO A 47 -1.05 -1.82 14.22
N LEU A 48 0.08 -1.75 13.53
CA LEU A 48 0.37 -2.66 12.43
C LEU A 48 1.05 -3.93 12.95
N ASP A 49 2.18 -3.78 13.63
CA ASP A 49 2.94 -4.85 14.28
C ASP A 49 3.61 -4.32 15.57
N GLU A 50 4.63 -5.01 16.08
CA GLU A 50 5.38 -4.57 17.27
C GLU A 50 6.21 -3.30 17.06
N ARG A 51 6.52 -2.96 15.82
CA ARG A 51 7.43 -1.86 15.44
C ARG A 51 6.72 -0.62 14.93
N TYR A 52 5.54 -0.76 14.32
CA TYR A 52 4.88 0.31 13.59
C TYR A 52 3.43 0.50 13.99
N HIS A 53 3.00 1.74 13.89
CA HIS A 53 1.60 2.16 13.83
C HIS A 53 1.29 2.71 12.43
N LEU A 54 0.08 2.52 11.96
CA LEU A 54 -0.47 3.26 10.84
C LEU A 54 -1.30 4.42 11.37
N ILE A 55 -0.97 5.63 10.94
CA ILE A 55 -1.75 6.84 11.16
C ILE A 55 -2.53 7.10 9.89
N TYR A 56 -3.82 7.34 10.00
CA TYR A 56 -4.68 7.50 8.82
C TYR A 56 -5.86 8.42 9.07
N ARG A 57 -6.48 8.86 7.99
CA ARG A 57 -7.68 9.67 7.97
C ARG A 57 -8.58 9.24 6.81
N PHE A 58 -9.88 9.26 7.03
CA PHE A 58 -10.88 9.11 5.98
C PHE A 58 -11.45 10.48 5.59
N SER A 59 -11.86 10.64 4.33
CA SER A 59 -12.62 11.82 3.88
C SER A 59 -14.01 11.87 4.52
N GLU A 60 -14.62 10.68 4.67
CA GLU A 60 -15.83 10.42 5.44
C GLU A 60 -15.49 9.31 6.41
N SER A 61 -15.86 9.45 7.69
CA SER A 61 -15.54 8.45 8.72
C SER A 61 -16.71 7.46 8.88
N PRO A 62 -16.72 6.34 8.14
CA PRO A 62 -17.71 5.30 8.37
C PRO A 62 -17.44 4.67 9.74
N GLU A 63 -18.50 4.41 10.49
CA GLU A 63 -18.39 3.77 11.81
C GLU A 63 -17.72 2.39 11.66
N GLY A 64 -16.67 2.14 12.45
CA GLY A 64 -15.93 0.87 12.43
C GLY A 64 -15.01 0.65 11.22
N ALA A 65 -14.84 1.66 10.34
CA ALA A 65 -13.96 1.54 9.17
C ALA A 65 -12.51 1.27 9.55
N GLN A 66 -11.90 0.34 8.84
CA GLN A 66 -10.46 0.08 8.89
C GLN A 66 -9.79 0.55 7.59
N PRO A 67 -8.57 1.10 7.64
CA PRO A 67 -7.88 1.55 6.44
C PRO A 67 -7.40 0.37 5.60
N LEU A 68 -7.58 0.46 4.29
CA LEU A 68 -7.15 -0.59 3.35
C LEU A 68 -5.64 -0.83 3.42
N SER A 69 -4.84 0.21 3.64
CA SER A 69 -3.39 0.07 3.83
C SER A 69 -3.03 -0.81 5.02
N LEU A 70 -3.81 -0.79 6.11
CA LEU A 70 -3.56 -1.69 7.24
C LEU A 70 -3.75 -3.16 6.84
N PHE A 71 -4.79 -3.46 6.07
CA PHE A 71 -5.03 -4.79 5.52
C PHE A 71 -3.87 -5.25 4.62
N ASN A 72 -3.49 -4.41 3.65
CA ASN A 72 -2.43 -4.74 2.69
C ASN A 72 -1.09 -4.97 3.40
N LEU A 73 -0.69 -4.06 4.27
CA LEU A 73 0.58 -4.18 5.00
C LEU A 73 0.63 -5.43 5.87
N ARG A 74 -0.45 -5.73 6.62
CA ARG A 74 -0.52 -6.96 7.43
C ARG A 74 -0.39 -8.21 6.56
N ARG A 75 -1.11 -8.26 5.45
CA ARG A 75 -1.08 -9.38 4.51
C ARG A 75 0.30 -9.56 3.87
N TRP A 76 0.94 -8.47 3.43
CA TRP A 76 2.27 -8.53 2.85
C TRP A 76 3.33 -8.98 3.85
N LEU A 77 3.27 -8.50 5.09
CA LEU A 77 4.17 -8.92 6.16
C LEU A 77 3.92 -10.38 6.57
N SER A 78 2.66 -10.83 6.62
CA SER A 78 2.32 -12.22 6.97
C SER A 78 2.81 -13.24 5.96
N SER A 79 3.08 -12.84 4.71
CA SER A 79 3.68 -13.70 3.69
C SER A 79 5.16 -14.02 3.97
N ARG A 80 5.74 -13.47 5.05
CA ARG A 80 7.13 -13.65 5.48
C ARG A 80 8.13 -13.49 4.33
N PRO A 81 8.18 -12.32 3.70
CA PRO A 81 9.09 -12.09 2.58
C PRO A 81 10.54 -12.32 3.04
N THR A 82 11.31 -12.99 2.20
CA THR A 82 12.75 -13.17 2.40
C THR A 82 13.49 -12.21 1.49
N GLY A 83 14.29 -11.30 2.08
CA GLY A 83 15.04 -10.29 1.33
C GLY A 83 14.19 -9.12 0.85
N ARG A 84 14.75 -8.37 -0.10
CA ARG A 84 14.15 -7.15 -0.64
C ARG A 84 13.06 -7.46 -1.63
N ALA A 85 11.94 -6.73 -1.53
CA ALA A 85 10.83 -6.83 -2.47
C ALA A 85 10.03 -5.53 -2.47
N ILE A 86 9.47 -5.14 -3.61
CA ILE A 86 8.42 -4.12 -3.67
C ILE A 86 7.08 -4.82 -3.86
N ARG A 87 6.11 -4.42 -3.06
CA ARG A 87 4.70 -4.81 -3.15
C ARG A 87 3.90 -3.62 -3.67
N ALA A 88 3.04 -3.88 -4.64
CA ALA A 88 2.16 -2.89 -5.23
C ALA A 88 0.74 -3.41 -5.30
N GLN A 89 -0.23 -2.58 -4.96
CA GLN A 89 -1.64 -2.82 -5.24
C GLN A 89 -2.21 -1.63 -5.98
N TRP A 90 -2.75 -1.85 -7.19
CA TRP A 90 -3.37 -0.81 -7.99
C TRP A 90 -4.82 -1.16 -8.30
N TRP A 91 -5.72 -0.29 -7.85
CA TRP A 91 -7.15 -0.43 -8.10
C TRP A 91 -7.81 0.95 -8.27
N ASN A 92 -8.61 1.10 -9.31
CA ASN A 92 -9.13 2.38 -9.77
C ASN A 92 -7.98 3.35 -10.05
N ASP A 93 -7.88 4.43 -9.30
CA ASP A 93 -6.77 5.40 -9.38
C ASP A 93 -5.87 5.39 -8.12
N ARG A 94 -6.08 4.43 -7.20
CA ARG A 94 -5.28 4.28 -5.98
C ARG A 94 -4.17 3.26 -6.18
N LEU A 95 -2.93 3.71 -6.10
CA LEU A 95 -1.74 2.87 -6.08
C LEU A 95 -1.13 2.89 -4.69
N GLU A 96 -1.05 1.74 -4.05
CA GLU A 96 -0.32 1.54 -2.82
C GLU A 96 0.97 0.79 -3.08
N LEU A 97 2.07 1.29 -2.54
CA LEU A 97 3.40 0.73 -2.67
C LEU A 97 4.02 0.50 -1.29
N ALA A 98 4.66 -0.64 -1.11
CA ALA A 98 5.49 -0.92 0.05
C ALA A 98 6.81 -1.58 -0.36
N ALA A 99 7.91 -1.05 0.13
CA ALA A 99 9.23 -1.65 -0.01
C ALA A 99 9.57 -2.42 1.27
N LEU A 100 9.82 -3.70 1.14
CA LEU A 100 10.10 -4.62 2.23
C LEU A 100 11.54 -5.14 2.13
N ASP A 101 12.20 -5.26 3.28
CA ASP A 101 13.47 -5.99 3.43
C ASP A 101 13.28 -7.04 4.53
N GLY A 102 12.97 -8.26 4.13
CA GLY A 102 12.37 -9.23 5.03
C GLY A 102 11.07 -8.71 5.62
N THR A 103 10.96 -8.65 6.94
CA THR A 103 9.80 -8.08 7.64
C THR A 103 9.94 -6.60 7.96
N LEU A 104 11.00 -5.94 7.53
CA LEU A 104 11.19 -4.49 7.72
C LEU A 104 10.53 -3.72 6.58
N ILE A 105 9.70 -2.74 6.91
CA ILE A 105 9.15 -1.81 5.94
C ILE A 105 10.15 -0.66 5.76
N LYS A 106 10.73 -0.55 4.56
CA LYS A 106 11.68 0.50 4.19
C LYS A 106 10.99 1.75 3.70
N ALA A 107 9.87 1.58 3.02
CA ALA A 107 9.01 2.68 2.57
C ALA A 107 7.57 2.19 2.41
N HIS A 108 6.63 3.09 2.58
CA HIS A 108 5.22 2.90 2.29
C HIS A 108 4.64 4.19 1.75
N ALA A 109 3.90 4.10 0.66
CA ALA A 109 3.27 5.25 0.04
C ALA A 109 1.94 4.86 -0.63
N VAL A 110 1.01 5.80 -0.65
CA VAL A 110 -0.23 5.71 -1.41
C VAL A 110 -0.27 6.91 -2.35
N HIS A 111 -0.44 6.63 -3.64
CA HIS A 111 -0.47 7.63 -4.70
C HIS A 111 -1.79 7.56 -5.45
N ARG A 112 -2.19 8.68 -6.02
CA ARG A 112 -3.19 8.70 -7.07
C ARG A 112 -2.50 8.42 -8.40
N ALA A 113 -2.86 7.31 -9.05
CA ALA A 113 -2.31 6.87 -10.33
C ALA A 113 -3.46 6.56 -11.30
N PRO A 114 -3.97 7.57 -12.02
CA PRO A 114 -5.13 7.39 -12.90
C PRO A 114 -4.81 6.60 -14.17
N SER A 115 -3.54 6.40 -14.50
CA SER A 115 -3.09 5.67 -15.69
C SER A 115 -2.01 4.63 -15.35
N ALA A 116 -1.81 3.68 -16.27
CA ALA A 116 -0.72 2.70 -16.16
C ALA A 116 0.67 3.36 -16.20
N GLU A 117 0.81 4.48 -16.91
CA GLU A 117 2.03 5.27 -16.96
C GLU A 117 2.34 5.90 -15.60
N ASP A 118 1.33 6.51 -14.94
CA ASP A 118 1.50 7.07 -13.60
C ASP A 118 1.86 5.99 -12.59
N ALA A 119 1.19 4.84 -12.68
CA ALA A 119 1.47 3.71 -11.78
C ALA A 119 2.89 3.15 -11.99
N ALA A 120 3.34 3.05 -13.24
CA ALA A 120 4.72 2.67 -13.56
C ALA A 120 5.72 3.69 -13.05
N TYR A 121 5.45 4.99 -13.23
CA TYR A 121 6.29 6.07 -12.76
C TYR A 121 6.52 5.99 -11.24
N PHE A 122 5.45 5.87 -10.43
CA PHE A 122 5.59 5.79 -8.98
C PHE A 122 6.31 4.51 -8.53
N ALA A 123 6.08 3.38 -9.23
CA ALA A 123 6.80 2.15 -8.93
C ALA A 123 8.30 2.31 -9.17
N LEU A 124 8.71 2.86 -10.33
CA LEU A 124 10.12 3.11 -10.65
C LEU A 124 10.75 4.14 -9.74
N LEU A 125 10.02 5.20 -9.40
CA LEU A 125 10.47 6.22 -8.45
C LEU A 125 10.83 5.62 -7.09
N LEU A 126 10.05 4.63 -6.61
CA LEU A 126 10.34 3.96 -5.35
C LEU A 126 11.65 3.15 -5.42
N PHE A 127 11.92 2.46 -6.54
CA PHE A 127 13.20 1.79 -6.76
C PHE A 127 14.37 2.77 -6.71
N ASP A 128 14.22 3.91 -7.40
CA ASP A 128 15.24 4.96 -7.47
C ASP A 128 15.52 5.59 -6.09
N GLN A 129 14.48 5.97 -5.35
CA GLN A 129 14.59 6.56 -4.02
C GLN A 129 15.28 5.65 -2.99
N LEU A 130 15.16 4.34 -3.16
CA LEU A 130 15.79 3.36 -2.28
C LEU A 130 17.15 2.89 -2.75
N ASP A 131 17.61 3.34 -3.92
CA ASP A 131 18.79 2.81 -4.61
C ASP A 131 18.70 1.26 -4.76
N TRP A 132 17.51 0.77 -5.14
CA TRP A 132 17.27 -0.64 -5.34
C TRP A 132 17.29 -0.99 -6.83
N ALA A 133 18.18 -1.94 -7.19
CA ALA A 133 18.26 -2.37 -8.57
C ALA A 133 17.08 -3.26 -8.97
N GLY A 134 16.27 -2.82 -9.91
CA GLY A 134 15.15 -3.60 -10.46
C GLY A 134 15.56 -4.90 -11.14
N SER A 135 16.85 -5.07 -11.47
CA SER A 135 17.41 -6.32 -11.96
C SER A 135 17.51 -7.43 -10.91
N THR A 136 17.47 -7.08 -9.61
CA THR A 136 17.65 -8.02 -8.49
C THR A 136 16.49 -8.02 -7.50
N VAL A 137 15.77 -6.90 -7.38
CA VAL A 137 14.65 -6.76 -6.45
C VAL A 137 13.34 -7.02 -7.18
N PRO A 138 12.54 -8.02 -6.76
CA PRO A 138 11.27 -8.31 -7.41
C PRO A 138 10.19 -7.27 -7.09
N LEU A 139 9.33 -7.02 -8.09
CA LEU A 139 8.07 -6.30 -7.93
C LEU A 139 6.90 -7.29 -7.96
N PHE A 140 6.10 -7.30 -6.91
CA PHE A 140 4.86 -8.06 -6.82
C PHE A 140 3.68 -7.11 -7.01
N TRP A 141 2.98 -7.27 -8.13
CA TRP A 141 1.87 -6.44 -8.54
C TRP A 141 0.54 -7.13 -8.30
N GLU A 142 -0.39 -6.43 -7.69
CA GLU A 142 -1.74 -6.91 -7.41
C GLU A 142 -2.76 -5.92 -7.97
N GLY A 143 -3.76 -6.44 -8.67
CA GLY A 143 -4.85 -5.63 -9.18
C GLY A 143 -4.85 -5.44 -10.69
N GLN A 144 -5.32 -4.27 -11.10
CA GLN A 144 -5.57 -3.96 -12.51
C GLN A 144 -4.29 -3.63 -13.29
N GLY A 145 -4.41 -3.65 -14.62
CA GLY A 145 -3.43 -3.07 -15.53
C GLY A 145 -2.03 -3.64 -15.48
N SER A 146 -1.83 -4.83 -14.92
CA SER A 146 -0.52 -5.46 -14.77
C SER A 146 0.29 -5.49 -16.07
N GLU A 147 -0.33 -5.89 -17.18
CA GLU A 147 0.35 -5.98 -18.49
C GLU A 147 0.74 -4.60 -19.02
N ASP A 148 -0.13 -3.59 -18.83
CA ASP A 148 0.13 -2.24 -19.31
C ASP A 148 1.25 -1.58 -18.51
N VAL A 149 1.23 -1.72 -17.18
CA VAL A 149 2.33 -1.22 -16.32
C VAL A 149 3.63 -1.94 -16.64
N GLN A 150 3.59 -3.25 -16.85
CA GLN A 150 4.77 -4.03 -17.22
C GLN A 150 5.42 -3.55 -18.53
N LYS A 151 4.65 -3.09 -19.52
CA LYS A 151 5.18 -2.50 -20.76
C LYS A 151 6.10 -1.31 -20.49
N TRP A 152 5.75 -0.47 -19.50
CA TRP A 152 6.55 0.69 -19.12
C TRP A 152 7.77 0.34 -18.26
N THR A 153 7.71 -0.75 -17.50
CA THR A 153 8.72 -1.10 -16.50
C THR A 153 9.68 -2.22 -16.91
N LYS A 154 9.38 -2.97 -17.98
CA LYS A 154 10.10 -4.19 -18.39
C LYS A 154 11.62 -4.03 -18.64
N HIS A 155 12.06 -2.81 -18.98
CA HIS A 155 13.48 -2.53 -19.20
C HIS A 155 14.25 -2.26 -17.90
N PHE A 156 13.54 -2.03 -16.81
CA PHE A 156 14.08 -1.66 -15.49
C PHE A 156 13.90 -2.77 -14.46
N ILE A 157 12.77 -3.51 -14.54
CA ILE A 157 12.39 -4.53 -13.57
C ILE A 157 12.44 -5.90 -14.22
N ALA A 158 13.43 -6.72 -13.82
CA ALA A 158 13.62 -8.06 -14.36
C ALA A 158 12.68 -9.12 -13.76
N HIS A 159 12.35 -8.97 -12.47
CA HIS A 159 11.53 -9.92 -11.72
C HIS A 159 10.16 -9.33 -11.40
N TRP A 160 9.22 -9.58 -12.30
CA TRP A 160 7.83 -9.13 -12.20
C TRP A 160 6.91 -10.30 -11.87
N HIS A 161 6.11 -10.15 -10.84
CA HIS A 161 5.09 -11.10 -10.44
C HIS A 161 3.74 -10.40 -10.35
N SER A 162 2.73 -10.88 -11.07
CA SER A 162 1.38 -10.31 -11.02
C SER A 162 0.37 -11.30 -10.43
N ARG A 163 -0.64 -10.75 -9.76
CA ARG A 163 -1.79 -11.48 -9.22
C ARG A 163 -3.04 -10.64 -9.39
N SER A 164 -4.17 -11.26 -9.77
CA SER A 164 -5.45 -10.57 -9.75
C SER A 164 -5.92 -10.30 -8.31
N LEU A 165 -6.67 -9.20 -8.12
CA LEU A 165 -7.26 -8.90 -6.81
C LEU A 165 -8.33 -9.90 -6.38
N GLU A 166 -9.04 -10.52 -7.31
CA GLU A 166 -10.01 -11.58 -7.04
C GLU A 166 -9.38 -12.74 -6.27
N GLY A 167 -8.14 -13.10 -6.61
CA GLY A 167 -7.38 -14.12 -5.87
C GLY A 167 -6.84 -13.65 -4.51
N VAL A 168 -6.88 -12.34 -4.24
CA VAL A 168 -6.34 -11.74 -3.01
C VAL A 168 -7.44 -11.44 -2.00
N LEU A 169 -8.57 -10.92 -2.46
CA LEU A 169 -9.66 -10.42 -1.61
C LEU A 169 -10.87 -11.35 -1.57
N GLY A 170 -10.85 -12.46 -2.31
CA GLY A 170 -11.99 -13.37 -2.39
C GLY A 170 -13.24 -12.72 -2.97
N LEU A 171 -13.06 -11.69 -3.80
CA LEU A 171 -14.17 -11.03 -4.50
C LEU A 171 -14.78 -12.05 -5.44
N ALA A 172 -15.97 -12.54 -5.09
CA ALA A 172 -16.81 -13.30 -6.01
C ALA A 172 -17.25 -12.36 -7.14
N SER A 173 -16.96 -12.77 -8.36
CA SER A 173 -17.50 -12.18 -9.60
C SER A 173 -19.02 -12.20 -9.64
#